data_f85bb26f627a83cd1d065964f9d967bf
#
_entry.id   f85bb26f627a83cd1d065964f9d967bf
#
_cell.length_a   1.000
_cell.length_b   1.000
_cell.length_c   1.000
_cell.angle_alpha   90.00
_cell.angle_beta   90.00
_cell.angle_gamma   90.00
#
_symmetry.space_group_name_H-M   'P 1'
#
loop_
_entity.id
_entity.type
_entity.pdbx_description
1 polymer ?
#
loop_
_entity_poly.entity_id
_entity_poly.type
_entity_poly.pdbx_seq_one_letter_code
_entity_poly.pdbx_strand_id
1 'polypeptide(L)'
;RSRIMSASEFLRKEHQEIMRLEKLVTKCSKSLYDGKDVPFSHIDKINFLIAEFLDSIHFTREEGSYFPCVASYDHLNQEIRALLIEHEFSRNIAKQISENLKQWKKGLNKREPVARFLRTYSIFLIDHMKKEEQFFEKAEKEILSKEEEQEMLEQFQSISAIAEKVTSLLEDIDYLEEQDWAK
;
A
#
# COMPACT_ATOMS: atom_id res chain seq x y z
N ARG A 1 -23.62 21.53 -1.62
CA ARG A 1 -23.16 21.04 -0.29
C ARG A 1 -21.93 20.17 -0.53
N SER A 2 -20.78 20.60 -0.01
CA SER A 2 -19.57 19.76 -0.03
C SER A 2 -19.87 18.47 0.73
N ARG A 3 -19.67 17.34 0.05
CA ARG A 3 -19.82 16.01 0.66
C ARG A 3 -18.74 15.85 1.71
N ILE A 4 -19.13 15.62 2.96
CA ILE A 4 -18.18 15.39 4.04
C ILE A 4 -17.52 14.03 3.78
N MET A 5 -16.16 14.00 3.74
CA MET A 5 -15.40 12.77 3.55
C MET A 5 -15.60 11.84 4.75
N SER A 6 -15.75 10.54 4.50
CA SER A 6 -15.78 9.51 5.54
C SER A 6 -14.40 8.86 5.69
N ALA A 7 -14.20 8.09 6.78
CA ALA A 7 -13.00 7.28 6.95
C ALA A 7 -12.82 6.28 5.81
N SER A 8 -13.90 5.62 5.39
CA SER A 8 -13.88 4.69 4.25
C SER A 8 -13.45 5.38 2.96
N GLU A 9 -13.98 6.57 2.67
CA GLU A 9 -13.57 7.35 1.50
C GLU A 9 -12.10 7.78 1.58
N PHE A 10 -11.63 8.13 2.77
CA PHE A 10 -10.23 8.48 3.00
C PHE A 10 -9.30 7.31 2.66
N LEU A 11 -9.63 6.12 3.13
CA LEU A 11 -8.86 4.91 2.83
C LEU A 11 -8.90 4.56 1.34
N ARG A 12 -10.04 4.76 0.66
CA ARG A 12 -10.14 4.58 -0.79
C ARG A 12 -9.27 5.56 -1.56
N LYS A 13 -9.13 6.79 -1.09
CA LYS A 13 -8.21 7.75 -1.72
C LYS A 13 -6.76 7.31 -1.57
N GLU A 14 -6.41 6.75 -0.41
CA GLU A 14 -5.10 6.14 -0.24
C GLU A 14 -4.89 4.97 -1.20
N HIS A 15 -5.92 4.15 -1.44
CA HIS A 15 -5.87 3.07 -2.43
C HIS A 15 -5.55 3.59 -3.84
N GLN A 16 -6.08 4.73 -4.24
CA GLN A 16 -5.76 5.33 -5.55
C GLN A 16 -4.26 5.62 -5.67
N GLU A 17 -3.65 6.16 -4.62
CA GLU A 17 -2.21 6.42 -4.58
C GLU A 17 -1.39 5.12 -4.51
N ILE A 18 -1.87 4.13 -3.76
CA ILE A 18 -1.26 2.81 -3.69
C ILE A 18 -1.29 2.12 -5.07
N MET A 19 -2.34 2.31 -5.86
CA MET A 19 -2.41 1.76 -7.22
C MET A 19 -1.42 2.45 -8.17
N ARG A 20 -1.08 3.71 -7.94
CA ARG A 20 0.04 4.36 -8.66
C ARG A 20 1.36 3.67 -8.32
N LEU A 21 1.58 3.39 -7.03
CA LEU A 21 2.77 2.64 -6.58
C LEU A 21 2.80 1.23 -7.20
N GLU A 22 1.66 0.54 -7.24
CA GLU A 22 1.56 -0.78 -7.86
C GLU A 22 2.00 -0.75 -9.32
N LYS A 23 1.57 0.25 -10.09
CA LYS A 23 2.00 0.40 -11.49
C LYS A 23 3.51 0.59 -11.61
N LEU A 24 4.11 1.34 -10.69
CA LEU A 24 5.57 1.50 -10.63
C LEU A 24 6.26 0.18 -10.34
N VAL A 25 5.74 -0.61 -9.41
CA VAL A 25 6.27 -1.95 -9.08
C VAL A 25 6.23 -2.85 -10.32
N THR A 26 5.10 -2.87 -11.04
CA THR A 26 4.93 -3.63 -12.28
C THR A 26 5.93 -3.21 -13.34
N LYS A 27 6.05 -1.92 -13.60
CA LYS A 27 6.96 -1.38 -14.62
C LYS A 27 8.42 -1.63 -14.27
N CYS A 28 8.77 -1.51 -12.99
CA CYS A 28 10.11 -1.80 -12.50
C CYS A 28 10.47 -3.27 -12.74
N SER A 29 9.60 -4.19 -12.34
CA SER A 29 9.78 -5.63 -12.57
C SER A 29 9.97 -5.93 -14.06
N LYS A 30 9.09 -5.40 -14.91
CA LYS A 30 9.16 -5.60 -16.37
C LYS A 30 10.47 -5.07 -16.93
N SER A 31 10.88 -3.88 -16.54
CA SER A 31 12.15 -3.27 -16.99
C SER A 31 13.35 -4.13 -16.61
N LEU A 32 13.34 -4.69 -15.39
CA LEU A 32 14.42 -5.60 -14.96
C LEU A 32 14.45 -6.88 -15.77
N TYR A 33 13.30 -7.48 -16.08
CA TYR A 33 13.23 -8.66 -16.95
C TYR A 33 13.65 -8.36 -18.39
N ASP A 34 13.35 -7.16 -18.88
CA ASP A 34 13.73 -6.72 -20.23
C ASP A 34 15.22 -6.32 -20.33
N GLY A 35 15.98 -6.43 -19.25
CA GLY A 35 17.40 -6.09 -19.23
C GLY A 35 17.69 -4.59 -19.20
N LYS A 36 16.69 -3.75 -18.91
CA LYS A 36 16.87 -2.31 -18.82
C LYS A 36 17.52 -1.90 -17.50
N ASP A 37 18.26 -0.81 -17.52
CA ASP A 37 18.86 -0.26 -16.30
C ASP A 37 17.80 0.46 -15.46
N VAL A 38 17.64 -0.01 -14.23
CA VAL A 38 16.87 0.69 -13.20
C VAL A 38 17.84 1.01 -12.06
N PRO A 39 18.07 2.28 -11.74
CA PRO A 39 18.99 2.62 -10.65
C PRO A 39 18.57 1.98 -9.34
N PHE A 40 19.54 1.49 -8.57
CA PHE A 40 19.27 0.91 -7.24
C PHE A 40 18.53 1.91 -6.34
N SER A 41 18.86 3.20 -6.44
CA SER A 41 18.17 4.25 -5.67
C SER A 41 16.67 4.32 -5.97
N HIS A 42 16.26 4.01 -7.20
CA HIS A 42 14.84 3.98 -7.57
C HIS A 42 14.13 2.75 -6.98
N ILE A 43 14.79 1.61 -6.96
CA ILE A 43 14.24 0.40 -6.34
C ILE A 43 14.16 0.57 -4.82
N ASP A 44 15.19 1.19 -4.21
CA ASP A 44 15.15 1.58 -2.79
C ASP A 44 13.95 2.48 -2.48
N LYS A 45 13.68 3.45 -3.36
CA LYS A 45 12.55 4.37 -3.20
C LYS A 45 11.22 3.62 -3.27
N ILE A 46 11.07 2.65 -4.16
CA ILE A 46 9.91 1.76 -4.21
C ILE A 46 9.76 0.99 -2.89
N ASN A 47 10.83 0.39 -2.39
CA ASN A 47 10.81 -0.34 -1.12
C ASN A 47 10.43 0.56 0.05
N PHE A 48 10.96 1.78 0.06
CA PHE A 48 10.65 2.78 1.08
C PHE A 48 9.16 3.14 1.05
N LEU A 49 8.59 3.33 -0.14
CA LEU A 49 7.16 3.62 -0.31
C LEU A 49 6.29 2.45 0.18
N ILE A 50 6.66 1.22 -0.10
CA ILE A 50 5.95 0.04 0.41
C ILE A 50 6.00 0.01 1.94
N ALA A 51 7.17 0.22 2.53
CA ALA A 51 7.34 0.16 3.99
C ALA A 51 6.64 1.32 4.71
N GLU A 52 6.74 2.54 4.18
CA GLU A 52 6.30 3.74 4.87
C GLU A 52 4.88 4.13 4.54
N PHE A 53 4.52 4.15 3.26
CA PHE A 53 3.18 4.58 2.85
C PHE A 53 2.16 3.45 3.02
N LEU A 54 2.45 2.29 2.45
CA LEU A 54 1.50 1.17 2.48
C LEU A 54 1.44 0.51 3.87
N ASP A 55 2.57 0.11 4.44
CA ASP A 55 2.58 -0.63 5.71
C ASP A 55 2.45 0.31 6.92
N SER A 56 3.39 1.23 7.12
CA SER A 56 3.42 2.05 8.35
C SER A 56 2.25 3.02 8.44
N ILE A 57 1.72 3.52 7.35
CA ILE A 57 0.62 4.50 7.35
C ILE A 57 -0.71 3.85 7.05
N HIS A 58 -0.87 3.29 5.84
CA HIS A 58 -2.17 2.78 5.39
C HIS A 58 -2.63 1.56 6.19
N PHE A 59 -1.81 0.51 6.28
CA PHE A 59 -2.17 -0.69 7.05
C PHE A 59 -2.37 -0.37 8.53
N THR A 60 -1.60 0.55 9.08
CA THR A 60 -1.75 0.95 10.49
C THR A 60 -3.12 1.60 10.74
N ARG A 61 -3.61 2.40 9.82
CA ARG A 61 -4.96 2.99 9.91
C ARG A 61 -6.04 1.92 9.88
N GLU A 62 -5.87 0.90 9.05
CA GLU A 62 -6.80 -0.22 8.96
C GLU A 62 -6.74 -1.10 10.21
N GLU A 63 -5.55 -1.55 10.59
CA GLU A 63 -5.35 -2.48 11.70
C GLU A 63 -5.58 -1.85 13.06
N GLY A 64 -5.26 -0.58 13.22
CA GLY A 64 -5.36 0.14 14.50
C GLY A 64 -6.69 0.85 14.74
N SER A 65 -7.49 1.08 13.71
CA SER A 65 -8.72 1.86 13.83
C SER A 65 -9.89 1.26 13.07
N TYR A 66 -9.79 1.15 11.75
CA TYR A 66 -10.93 0.76 10.91
C TYR A 66 -11.40 -0.67 11.18
N PHE A 67 -10.49 -1.65 11.11
CA PHE A 67 -10.82 -3.06 11.35
C PHE A 67 -11.34 -3.29 12.76
N PRO A 68 -10.73 -2.77 13.84
CA PRO A 68 -11.30 -2.93 15.18
C PRO A 68 -12.70 -2.35 15.33
N CYS A 69 -13.00 -1.22 14.71
CA CYS A 69 -14.33 -0.62 14.74
C CYS A 69 -15.36 -1.55 14.08
N VAL A 70 -15.07 -2.08 12.89
CA VAL A 70 -15.95 -3.01 12.18
C VAL A 70 -16.07 -4.34 12.94
N ALA A 71 -14.97 -4.83 13.50
CA ALA A 71 -14.94 -6.10 14.24
C ALA A 71 -15.83 -6.08 15.48
N SER A 72 -16.04 -4.91 16.09
CA SER A 72 -16.88 -4.77 17.29
C SER A 72 -18.34 -5.18 17.04
N TYR A 73 -18.77 -5.22 15.79
CA TYR A 73 -20.13 -5.65 15.40
C TYR A 73 -20.23 -7.14 15.12
N ASP A 74 -19.10 -7.86 15.16
CA ASP A 74 -19.04 -9.32 14.98
C ASP A 74 -19.72 -9.85 13.69
N HIS A 75 -19.66 -9.06 12.63
CA HIS A 75 -20.33 -9.37 11.36
C HIS A 75 -19.35 -9.72 10.22
N LEU A 76 -18.22 -9.03 10.11
CA LEU A 76 -17.23 -9.23 9.05
C LEU A 76 -15.89 -9.78 9.56
N ASN A 77 -15.91 -10.54 10.65
CA ASN A 77 -14.70 -11.02 11.31
C ASN A 77 -13.86 -11.98 10.45
N GLN A 78 -14.50 -12.78 9.59
CA GLN A 78 -13.75 -13.67 8.68
C GLN A 78 -13.01 -12.87 7.62
N GLU A 79 -13.66 -11.87 7.05
CA GLU A 79 -13.07 -10.97 6.06
C GLU A 79 -11.88 -10.19 6.66
N ILE A 80 -12.05 -9.67 7.88
CA ILE A 80 -10.98 -8.97 8.60
C ILE A 80 -9.78 -9.89 8.83
N ARG A 81 -10.04 -11.12 9.29
CA ARG A 81 -8.97 -12.10 9.51
C ARG A 81 -8.20 -12.40 8.23
N ALA A 82 -8.91 -12.57 7.12
CA ALA A 82 -8.29 -12.82 5.82
C ALA A 82 -7.43 -11.63 5.37
N LEU A 83 -7.93 -10.40 5.54
CA LEU A 83 -7.18 -9.19 5.19
C LEU A 83 -5.93 -9.02 6.06
N LEU A 84 -6.00 -9.33 7.35
CA LEU A 84 -4.83 -9.29 8.24
C LEU A 84 -3.75 -10.30 7.82
N ILE A 85 -4.15 -11.50 7.40
CA ILE A 85 -3.22 -12.50 6.85
C ILE A 85 -2.57 -11.96 5.57
N GLU A 86 -3.32 -11.29 4.71
CA GLU A 86 -2.79 -10.68 3.49
C GLU A 86 -1.81 -9.56 3.80
N HIS A 87 -2.03 -8.78 4.85
CA HIS A 87 -1.06 -7.77 5.30
C HIS A 87 0.27 -8.41 5.70
N GLU A 88 0.24 -9.55 6.40
CA GLU A 88 1.47 -10.29 6.74
C GLU A 88 2.17 -10.82 5.49
N PHE A 89 1.42 -11.30 4.51
CA PHE A 89 1.98 -11.74 3.23
C PHE A 89 2.66 -10.57 2.50
N SER A 90 2.03 -9.40 2.50
CA SER A 90 2.63 -8.16 1.96
C SER A 90 4.00 -7.88 2.60
N ARG A 91 4.07 -7.92 3.93
CA ARG A 91 5.29 -7.67 4.68
C ARG A 91 6.39 -8.68 4.33
N ASN A 92 6.02 -9.94 4.17
CA ASN A 92 6.96 -11.01 3.82
C ASN A 92 7.54 -10.82 2.42
N ILE A 93 6.72 -10.50 1.41
CA ILE A 93 7.21 -10.24 0.05
C ILE A 93 8.12 -9.00 0.06
N ALA A 94 7.70 -7.91 0.72
CA ALA A 94 8.48 -6.69 0.81
C ALA A 94 9.87 -6.94 1.42
N LYS A 95 9.93 -7.79 2.44
CA LYS A 95 11.19 -8.23 3.05
C LYS A 95 12.08 -8.95 2.05
N GLN A 96 11.52 -9.85 1.23
CA GLN A 96 12.28 -10.57 0.20
C GLN A 96 12.84 -9.61 -0.86
N ILE A 97 12.06 -8.61 -1.28
CA ILE A 97 12.55 -7.57 -2.21
C ILE A 97 13.76 -6.86 -1.59
N SER A 98 13.62 -6.40 -0.35
CA SER A 98 14.66 -5.66 0.36
C SER A 98 15.95 -6.48 0.54
N GLU A 99 15.83 -7.73 0.97
CA GLU A 99 16.99 -8.60 1.21
C GLU A 99 17.71 -8.94 -0.09
N ASN A 100 16.99 -9.28 -1.15
CA ASN A 100 17.59 -9.58 -2.45
C ASN A 100 18.23 -8.34 -3.07
N LEU A 101 17.63 -7.16 -2.90
CA LEU A 101 18.22 -5.92 -3.37
C LEU A 101 19.54 -5.61 -2.65
N LYS A 102 19.60 -5.81 -1.34
CA LYS A 102 20.85 -5.65 -0.56
C LYS A 102 21.95 -6.54 -1.09
N GLN A 103 21.64 -7.81 -1.37
CA GLN A 103 22.60 -8.77 -1.93
C GLN A 103 23.05 -8.37 -3.31
N TRP A 104 22.12 -7.88 -4.14
CA TRP A 104 22.45 -7.41 -5.50
C TRP A 104 23.39 -6.21 -5.45
N LYS A 105 23.15 -5.26 -4.56
CA LYS A 105 24.05 -4.11 -4.35
C LYS A 105 25.46 -4.52 -3.96
N LYS A 106 25.62 -5.68 -3.29
CA LYS A 106 26.93 -6.24 -2.92
C LYS A 106 27.59 -7.02 -4.03
N GLY A 107 27.01 -7.04 -5.23
CA GLY A 107 27.57 -7.71 -6.40
C GLY A 107 27.09 -9.12 -6.64
N LEU A 108 26.16 -9.65 -5.82
CA LEU A 108 25.58 -10.96 -6.06
C LEU A 108 24.54 -10.89 -7.18
N ASN A 109 24.41 -11.99 -7.94
CA ASN A 109 23.47 -12.03 -9.08
C ASN A 109 22.03 -12.19 -8.60
N LYS A 110 21.40 -11.09 -8.21
CA LYS A 110 20.04 -11.07 -7.65
C LYS A 110 19.04 -10.26 -8.45
N ARG A 111 19.38 -9.90 -9.69
CA ARG A 111 18.48 -9.15 -10.58
C ARG A 111 17.15 -9.89 -10.77
N GLU A 112 17.20 -11.18 -11.14
CA GLU A 112 15.99 -11.98 -11.37
C GLU A 112 15.16 -12.14 -10.09
N PRO A 113 15.73 -12.51 -8.91
CA PRO A 113 14.92 -12.56 -7.70
C PRO A 113 14.26 -11.23 -7.34
N VAL A 114 14.93 -10.10 -7.50
CA VAL A 114 14.33 -8.78 -7.28
C VAL A 114 13.16 -8.56 -8.23
N ALA A 115 13.34 -8.81 -9.52
CA ALA A 115 12.29 -8.67 -10.52
C ALA A 115 11.09 -9.57 -10.21
N ARG A 116 11.36 -10.82 -9.82
CA ARG A 116 10.30 -11.81 -9.50
C ARG A 116 9.49 -11.41 -8.27
N PHE A 117 10.14 -10.99 -7.19
CA PHE A 117 9.42 -10.57 -5.98
C PHE A 117 8.65 -9.27 -6.19
N LEU A 118 9.15 -8.35 -6.98
CA LEU A 118 8.38 -7.16 -7.39
C LEU A 118 7.12 -7.58 -8.16
N ARG A 119 7.23 -8.51 -9.09
CA ARG A 119 6.07 -9.02 -9.84
C ARG A 119 5.07 -9.72 -8.92
N THR A 120 5.56 -10.57 -8.01
CA THR A 120 4.71 -11.25 -7.02
C THR A 120 3.96 -10.22 -6.17
N TYR A 121 4.66 -9.16 -5.75
CA TYR A 121 4.07 -8.09 -4.96
C TYR A 121 2.94 -7.37 -5.71
N SER A 122 3.16 -7.03 -6.97
CA SER A 122 2.17 -6.38 -7.83
C SER A 122 0.90 -7.23 -7.98
N ILE A 123 1.07 -8.52 -8.30
CA ILE A 123 -0.06 -9.47 -8.45
C ILE A 123 -0.86 -9.55 -7.15
N PHE A 124 -0.16 -9.70 -6.03
CA PHE A 124 -0.79 -9.72 -4.70
C PHE A 124 -1.58 -8.45 -4.44
N LEU A 125 -0.97 -7.29 -4.69
CA LEU A 125 -1.53 -5.99 -4.32
C LEU A 125 -2.83 -5.69 -5.08
N ILE A 126 -2.88 -6.00 -6.36
CA ILE A 126 -4.10 -5.81 -7.17
C ILE A 126 -5.28 -6.60 -6.59
N ASP A 127 -5.06 -7.86 -6.25
CA ASP A 127 -6.10 -8.73 -5.68
C ASP A 127 -6.52 -8.25 -4.27
N HIS A 128 -5.54 -7.90 -3.44
CA HIS A 128 -5.78 -7.39 -2.10
C HIS A 128 -6.62 -6.11 -2.11
N MET A 129 -6.30 -5.16 -3.00
CA MET A 129 -7.05 -3.92 -3.12
C MET A 129 -8.51 -4.17 -3.52
N LYS A 130 -8.78 -5.12 -4.41
CA LYS A 130 -10.15 -5.50 -4.78
C LYS A 130 -10.95 -6.02 -3.59
N LYS A 131 -10.33 -6.88 -2.78
CA LYS A 131 -10.98 -7.43 -1.59
C LYS A 131 -11.28 -6.35 -0.57
N GLU A 132 -10.35 -5.42 -0.35
CA GLU A 132 -10.56 -4.31 0.57
C GLU A 132 -11.64 -3.36 0.09
N GLU A 133 -11.73 -3.08 -1.22
CA GLU A 133 -12.82 -2.26 -1.75
C GLU A 133 -14.18 -2.88 -1.48
N GLN A 134 -14.32 -4.19 -1.66
CA GLN A 134 -15.54 -4.93 -1.32
C GLN A 134 -15.84 -4.88 0.17
N PHE A 135 -14.81 -5.02 0.99
CA PHE A 135 -14.92 -4.92 2.45
C PHE A 135 -15.40 -3.55 2.88
N PHE A 136 -14.81 -2.48 2.35
CA PHE A 136 -15.21 -1.11 2.67
C PHE A 136 -16.67 -0.86 2.27
N GLU A 137 -17.10 -1.35 1.12
CA GLU A 137 -18.49 -1.22 0.68
C GLU A 137 -19.47 -1.83 1.66
N LYS A 138 -19.19 -3.05 2.11
CA LYS A 138 -20.02 -3.73 3.12
C LYS A 138 -20.01 -2.98 4.46
N ALA A 139 -18.83 -2.57 4.91
CA ALA A 139 -18.68 -1.85 6.18
C ALA A 139 -19.45 -0.53 6.17
N GLU A 140 -19.37 0.24 5.09
CA GLU A 140 -20.09 1.51 4.96
C GLU A 140 -21.61 1.33 4.93
N LYS A 141 -22.08 0.35 4.18
CA LYS A 141 -23.53 0.20 3.92
C LYS A 141 -24.25 -0.53 5.05
N GLU A 142 -23.58 -1.48 5.68
CA GLU A 142 -24.25 -2.44 6.57
C GLU A 142 -23.87 -2.29 8.04
N ILE A 143 -22.75 -1.66 8.36
CA ILE A 143 -22.17 -1.71 9.71
C ILE A 143 -21.94 -0.34 10.32
N LEU A 144 -21.12 0.49 9.69
CA LEU A 144 -20.61 1.72 10.30
C LEU A 144 -21.65 2.84 10.34
N SER A 145 -21.77 3.51 11.49
CA SER A 145 -22.53 4.75 11.59
C SER A 145 -21.71 5.93 11.01
N LYS A 146 -22.42 7.02 10.70
CA LYS A 146 -21.78 8.27 10.24
C LYS A 146 -20.85 8.84 11.32
N GLU A 147 -21.23 8.71 12.58
CA GLU A 147 -20.46 9.17 13.74
C GLU A 147 -19.14 8.39 13.86
N GLU A 148 -19.20 7.07 13.73
CA GLU A 148 -17.99 6.22 13.75
C GLU A 148 -17.05 6.55 12.61
N GLU A 149 -17.60 6.71 11.40
CA GLU A 149 -16.82 7.12 10.24
C GLU A 149 -16.13 8.46 10.47
N GLN A 150 -16.82 9.41 11.07
CA GLN A 150 -16.27 10.75 11.37
C GLN A 150 -15.19 10.69 12.43
N GLU A 151 -15.40 9.93 13.50
CA GLU A 151 -14.41 9.76 14.56
C GLU A 151 -13.11 9.15 14.05
N MET A 152 -13.21 8.12 13.22
CA MET A 152 -12.03 7.49 12.60
C MET A 152 -11.31 8.46 11.67
N LEU A 153 -12.06 9.23 10.87
CA LEU A 153 -11.47 10.23 9.99
C LEU A 153 -10.68 11.28 10.78
N GLU A 154 -11.23 11.75 11.90
CA GLU A 154 -10.54 12.68 12.79
C GLU A 154 -9.24 12.07 13.32
N GLN A 155 -9.26 10.80 13.70
CA GLN A 155 -8.04 10.08 14.11
C GLN A 155 -7.00 10.03 12.99
N PHE A 156 -7.42 9.73 11.76
CA PHE A 156 -6.50 9.66 10.60
C PHE A 156 -5.86 11.02 10.32
N GLN A 157 -6.55 12.10 10.58
CA GLN A 157 -6.10 13.46 10.28
C GLN A 157 -5.48 14.20 11.47
N SER A 158 -5.46 13.60 12.66
CA SER A 158 -5.08 14.28 13.89
C SER A 158 -3.58 14.56 14.00
N ILE A 159 -2.73 13.84 13.27
CA ILE A 159 -1.27 13.98 13.38
C ILE A 159 -0.74 14.67 12.13
N SER A 160 -0.44 15.96 12.25
CA SER A 160 0.05 16.78 11.12
C SER A 160 1.36 16.25 10.52
N ALA A 161 2.25 15.69 11.36
CA ALA A 161 3.51 15.11 10.90
C ALA A 161 3.30 13.94 9.93
N ILE A 162 2.22 13.15 10.11
CA ILE A 162 1.87 12.06 9.18
C ILE A 162 1.39 12.64 7.85
N ALA A 163 0.58 13.71 7.87
CA ALA A 163 0.12 14.37 6.65
C ALA A 163 1.29 14.93 5.83
N GLU A 164 2.27 15.55 6.50
CA GLU A 164 3.49 16.05 5.85
C GLU A 164 4.30 14.90 5.25
N LYS A 165 4.43 13.79 5.97
CA LYS A 165 5.12 12.60 5.49
C LYS A 165 4.43 12.02 4.25
N VAL A 166 3.11 11.93 4.26
CA VAL A 166 2.34 11.47 3.09
C VAL A 166 2.61 12.36 1.87
N THR A 167 2.60 13.68 2.05
CA THR A 167 2.91 14.62 0.96
C THR A 167 4.28 14.32 0.35
N SER A 168 5.30 14.11 1.19
CA SER A 168 6.65 13.77 0.74
C SER A 168 6.68 12.42 0.00
N LEU A 169 5.95 11.42 0.49
CA LEU A 169 5.88 10.11 -0.16
C LEU A 169 5.18 10.18 -1.52
N LEU A 170 4.15 11.00 -1.66
CA LEU A 170 3.48 11.22 -2.95
C LEU A 170 4.41 11.94 -3.94
N GLU A 171 5.24 12.85 -3.48
CA GLU A 171 6.28 13.48 -4.32
C GLU A 171 7.29 12.44 -4.82
N ASP A 172 7.63 11.44 -4.01
CA ASP A 172 8.48 10.33 -4.44
C ASP A 172 7.81 9.51 -5.55
N ILE A 173 6.51 9.27 -5.45
CA ILE A 173 5.75 8.59 -6.52
C ILE A 173 5.80 9.42 -7.80
N ASP A 174 5.55 10.74 -7.72
CA ASP A 174 5.62 11.65 -8.86
C ASP A 174 7.00 11.59 -9.53
N TYR A 175 8.07 11.64 -8.72
CA TYR A 175 9.44 11.54 -9.20
C TYR A 175 9.70 10.24 -9.97
N LEU A 176 9.25 9.10 -9.43
CA LEU A 176 9.46 7.80 -10.07
C LEU A 176 8.67 7.66 -11.36
N GLU A 177 7.47 8.22 -11.43
CA GLU A 177 6.63 8.20 -12.64
C GLU A 177 7.27 8.90 -13.83
N GLU A 178 8.16 9.86 -13.59
CA GLU A 178 8.87 10.59 -14.64
C GLU A 178 10.12 9.88 -15.17
N GLN A 179 10.52 8.78 -14.55
CA GLN A 179 11.71 8.05 -14.96
C GLN A 179 11.48 7.24 -16.24
N ASP A 180 12.53 7.07 -17.05
CA ASP A 180 12.43 6.40 -18.36
C ASP A 180 11.90 4.96 -18.25
N TRP A 181 12.36 4.22 -17.24
CA TRP A 181 11.89 2.84 -17.03
C TRP A 181 10.41 2.77 -16.63
N ALA A 182 9.85 3.86 -16.14
CA ALA A 182 8.46 3.95 -15.67
C ALA A 182 7.48 4.41 -16.76
N LYS A 183 7.96 4.77 -17.95
CA LYS A 183 7.15 5.24 -19.08
C LYS A 183 6.73 4.10 -20.06
#